data_5011af2bd84ba7c6a87e6dc25f1aa012
#
_entry.id   5011af2bd84ba7c6a87e6dc25f1aa012
#
_cell.length_a   1.000
_cell.length_b   1.000
_cell.length_c   1.000
_cell.angle_alpha   90.00
_cell.angle_beta   90.00
_cell.angle_gamma   90.00
#
_symmetry.space_group_name_H-M   'P 1'
#
loop_
_entity.id
_entity.type
_entity.pdbx_description
1 polymer ?
#
loop_
_entity_poly.entity_id
_entity_poly.type
_entity_poly.pdbx_seq_one_letter_code
_entity_poly.pdbx_strand_id
1 'polypeptide(L)'
;MVKDIHEMHKKYGVHEWVRTKIEEGDAKSLQSFLGFRMDFINEEYQETLKAIYHDQDSEEIVDGLIDIIVVALGTLDAFGINAQKAWDEVYNANMAKEVGVKAERPNPLGLPDLVKPLDWKAPSHDGNHGYLPHFIQEHI
;
A
#
# COMPACT_ATOMS: atom_id res chain seq x y z
N MET A 1 -6.09 12.87 0.65
CA MET A 1 -5.95 11.61 -0.15
C MET A 1 -6.82 10.48 0.38
N VAL A 2 -6.65 10.09 1.64
CA VAL A 2 -7.40 8.95 2.22
C VAL A 2 -8.92 9.16 2.14
N LYS A 3 -9.39 10.34 2.51
CA LYS A 3 -10.81 10.68 2.47
C LYS A 3 -11.40 10.60 1.05
N ASP A 4 -10.65 11.07 0.07
CA ASP A 4 -11.08 11.04 -1.34
C ASP A 4 -11.23 9.59 -1.84
N ILE A 5 -10.29 8.73 -1.48
CA ILE A 5 -10.34 7.31 -1.82
C ILE A 5 -11.57 6.65 -1.19
N HIS A 6 -11.85 6.96 0.06
CA HIS A 6 -13.03 6.44 0.75
C HIS A 6 -14.33 6.84 0.03
N GLU A 7 -14.43 8.09 -0.39
CA GLU A 7 -15.58 8.59 -1.15
C GLU A 7 -15.72 7.90 -2.50
N MET A 8 -14.59 7.66 -3.21
CA MET A 8 -14.60 6.92 -4.47
C MET A 8 -15.12 5.50 -4.29
N HIS A 9 -14.64 4.78 -3.27
CA HIS A 9 -15.07 3.42 -2.99
C HIS A 9 -16.53 3.35 -2.57
N LYS A 10 -17.01 4.34 -1.84
CA LYS A 10 -18.41 4.46 -1.48
C LYS A 10 -19.28 4.58 -2.75
N LYS A 11 -18.83 5.40 -3.70
CA LYS A 11 -19.52 5.58 -4.99
C LYS A 11 -19.57 4.27 -5.78
N TYR A 12 -18.50 3.48 -5.77
CA TYR A 12 -18.41 2.24 -6.54
C TYR A 12 -18.95 1.01 -5.80
N GLY A 13 -19.40 1.16 -4.55
CA GLY A 13 -19.96 0.06 -3.77
C GLY A 13 -18.96 -0.98 -3.30
N VAL A 14 -17.68 -0.64 -3.24
CA VAL A 14 -16.61 -1.58 -2.84
C VAL A 14 -16.78 -2.06 -1.41
N HIS A 15 -17.08 -1.14 -0.48
CA HIS A 15 -17.26 -1.48 0.94
C HIS A 15 -18.39 -2.49 1.16
N GLU A 16 -19.50 -2.27 0.44
CA GLU A 16 -20.67 -3.14 0.55
C GLU A 16 -20.38 -4.54 0.02
N TRP A 17 -19.67 -4.63 -1.11
CA TRP A 17 -19.25 -5.91 -1.66
C TRP A 17 -18.36 -6.69 -0.68
N VAL A 18 -17.37 -6.04 -0.10
CA VAL A 18 -16.45 -6.67 0.87
C VAL A 18 -17.22 -7.16 2.09
N ARG A 19 -18.09 -6.33 2.66
CA ARG A 19 -18.91 -6.74 3.82
C ARG A 19 -19.78 -7.92 3.51
N THR A 20 -20.40 -7.96 2.33
CA THR A 20 -21.23 -9.08 1.90
C THR A 20 -20.40 -10.36 1.84
N LYS A 21 -19.20 -10.31 1.30
CA LYS A 21 -18.31 -11.49 1.24
C LYS A 21 -17.87 -11.97 2.63
N ILE A 22 -17.66 -11.05 3.55
CA ILE A 22 -17.34 -11.40 4.94
C ILE A 22 -18.53 -12.10 5.60
N GLU A 23 -19.74 -11.56 5.42
CA GLU A 23 -20.97 -12.15 5.96
C GLU A 23 -21.25 -13.53 5.39
N GLU A 24 -20.95 -13.75 4.12
CA GLU A 24 -21.08 -15.04 3.46
C GLU A 24 -19.98 -16.04 3.87
N GLY A 25 -18.93 -15.58 4.53
CA GLY A 25 -17.76 -16.40 4.83
C GLY A 25 -16.96 -16.79 3.59
N ASP A 26 -17.03 -15.97 2.52
CA ASP A 26 -16.39 -16.25 1.24
C ASP A 26 -14.93 -15.75 1.24
N ALA A 27 -14.08 -16.43 1.99
CA ALA A 27 -12.66 -16.12 2.11
C ALA A 27 -11.92 -16.14 0.76
N LYS A 28 -12.31 -17.07 -0.11
CA LYS A 28 -11.69 -17.23 -1.42
C LYS A 28 -11.88 -16.01 -2.31
N SER A 29 -13.10 -15.44 -2.35
CA SER A 29 -13.38 -14.23 -3.12
C SER A 29 -12.63 -13.03 -2.56
N LEU A 30 -12.53 -12.91 -1.23
CA LEU A 30 -11.79 -11.83 -0.58
C LEU A 30 -10.30 -11.91 -0.89
N GLN A 31 -9.72 -13.10 -0.83
CA GLN A 31 -8.32 -13.32 -1.17
C GLN A 31 -8.06 -13.02 -2.65
N SER A 32 -8.95 -13.45 -3.54
CA SER A 32 -8.85 -13.17 -4.97
C SER A 32 -8.95 -11.67 -5.26
N PHE A 33 -9.82 -10.96 -4.54
CA PHE A 33 -9.95 -9.50 -4.67
C PHE A 33 -8.65 -8.80 -4.24
N LEU A 34 -8.05 -9.20 -3.14
CA LEU A 34 -6.77 -8.65 -2.71
C LEU A 34 -5.68 -8.89 -3.75
N GLY A 35 -5.59 -10.12 -4.28
CA GLY A 35 -4.65 -10.46 -5.35
C GLY A 35 -4.86 -9.63 -6.61
N PHE A 36 -6.12 -9.42 -6.99
CA PHE A 36 -6.50 -8.59 -8.13
C PHE A 36 -6.06 -7.13 -7.95
N ARG A 37 -6.17 -6.60 -6.73
CA ARG A 37 -5.68 -5.25 -6.41
C ARG A 37 -4.16 -5.17 -6.54
N MET A 38 -3.45 -6.23 -6.14
CA MET A 38 -2.00 -6.30 -6.33
C MET A 38 -1.62 -6.37 -7.81
N ASP A 39 -2.40 -7.09 -8.63
CA ASP A 39 -2.19 -7.14 -10.06
C ASP A 39 -2.35 -5.75 -10.71
N PHE A 40 -3.29 -4.94 -10.23
CA PHE A 40 -3.42 -3.55 -10.69
C PHE A 40 -2.19 -2.72 -10.37
N ILE A 41 -1.62 -2.87 -9.18
CA ILE A 41 -0.39 -2.15 -8.82
C ILE A 41 0.75 -2.56 -9.76
N ASN A 42 0.86 -3.86 -10.05
CA ASN A 42 1.87 -4.37 -10.99
C ASN A 42 1.67 -3.82 -12.40
N GLU A 43 0.43 -3.75 -12.87
CA GLU A 43 0.09 -3.19 -14.17
C GLU A 43 0.51 -1.72 -14.28
N GLU A 44 0.16 -0.91 -13.29
CA GLU A 44 0.56 0.50 -13.22
C GLU A 44 2.08 0.66 -13.12
N TYR A 45 2.74 -0.22 -12.39
CA TYR A 45 4.19 -0.26 -12.30
C TYR A 45 4.83 -0.51 -13.66
N GLN A 46 4.36 -1.51 -14.41
CA GLN A 46 4.88 -1.83 -15.73
C GLN A 46 4.64 -0.70 -16.73
N GLU A 47 3.47 -0.09 -16.72
CA GLU A 47 3.14 1.05 -17.58
C GLU A 47 4.01 2.25 -17.25
N THR A 48 4.28 2.50 -15.97
CA THR A 48 5.15 3.59 -15.52
C THR A 48 6.59 3.36 -15.97
N LEU A 49 7.11 2.14 -15.85
CA LEU A 49 8.43 1.79 -16.38
C LEU A 49 8.53 2.03 -17.88
N LYS A 50 7.50 1.65 -18.63
CA LYS A 50 7.45 1.89 -20.07
C LYS A 50 7.48 3.39 -20.37
N ALA A 51 6.74 4.19 -19.61
CA ALA A 51 6.72 5.64 -19.76
C ALA A 51 8.10 6.27 -19.49
N ILE A 52 8.87 5.70 -18.55
CA ILE A 52 10.22 6.18 -18.23
C ILE A 52 11.25 5.80 -19.30
N TYR A 53 11.29 4.52 -19.67
CA TYR A 53 12.40 3.97 -20.45
C TYR A 53 12.13 3.88 -21.94
N HIS A 54 10.85 3.82 -22.34
CA HIS A 54 10.47 3.63 -23.73
C HIS A 54 9.83 4.89 -24.32
N ASP A 55 8.71 5.32 -23.76
CA ASP A 55 7.91 6.43 -24.31
C ASP A 55 8.45 7.80 -23.92
N GLN A 56 9.20 7.87 -22.82
CA GLN A 56 9.74 9.12 -22.25
C GLN A 56 8.64 10.18 -22.08
N ASP A 57 7.55 9.78 -21.46
CA ASP A 57 6.33 10.56 -21.33
C ASP A 57 6.13 11.00 -19.87
N SER A 58 6.43 12.26 -19.60
CA SER A 58 6.33 12.83 -18.24
C SER A 58 4.91 12.81 -17.70
N GLU A 59 3.91 13.01 -18.54
CA GLU A 59 2.50 12.98 -18.14
C GLU A 59 2.12 11.59 -17.63
N GLU A 60 2.47 10.56 -18.38
CA GLU A 60 2.20 9.18 -18.00
C GLU A 60 2.98 8.74 -16.75
N ILE A 61 4.18 9.27 -16.54
CA ILE A 61 4.97 8.98 -15.34
C ILE A 61 4.27 9.51 -14.09
N VAL A 62 3.83 10.75 -14.14
CA VAL A 62 3.11 11.38 -13.01
C VAL A 62 1.80 10.64 -12.74
N ASP A 63 1.04 10.39 -13.80
CA ASP A 63 -0.25 9.70 -13.69
C ASP A 63 -0.10 8.29 -13.12
N GLY A 64 0.88 7.54 -13.62
CA GLY A 64 1.17 6.19 -13.15
C GLY A 64 1.55 6.12 -11.67
N LEU A 65 2.38 7.04 -11.20
CA LEU A 65 2.75 7.10 -9.79
C LEU A 65 1.56 7.41 -8.90
N ILE A 66 0.69 8.31 -9.32
CA ILE A 66 -0.55 8.62 -8.59
C ILE A 66 -1.49 7.42 -8.60
N ASP A 67 -1.64 6.74 -9.73
CA ASP A 67 -2.49 5.55 -9.82
C ASP A 67 -2.02 4.43 -8.89
N ILE A 68 -0.72 4.25 -8.74
CA ILE A 68 -0.17 3.29 -7.75
C ILE A 68 -0.63 3.66 -6.33
N ILE A 69 -0.57 4.94 -5.97
CA ILE A 69 -1.03 5.42 -4.67
C ILE A 69 -2.53 5.18 -4.51
N VAL A 70 -3.31 5.50 -5.53
CA VAL A 70 -4.78 5.31 -5.53
C VAL A 70 -5.12 3.84 -5.27
N VAL A 71 -4.50 2.91 -5.98
CA VAL A 71 -4.78 1.49 -5.81
C VAL A 71 -4.31 0.98 -4.44
N ALA A 72 -3.14 1.40 -3.99
CA ALA A 72 -2.61 0.99 -2.68
C ALA A 72 -3.50 1.48 -1.54
N LEU A 73 -3.83 2.77 -1.50
CA LEU A 73 -4.73 3.35 -0.50
C LEU A 73 -6.14 2.75 -0.61
N GLY A 74 -6.61 2.56 -1.84
CA GLY A 74 -7.92 1.96 -2.08
C GLY A 74 -8.01 0.53 -1.56
N THR A 75 -6.93 -0.23 -1.64
CA THR A 75 -6.87 -1.59 -1.12
C THR A 75 -7.01 -1.59 0.41
N LEU A 76 -6.29 -0.70 1.10
CA LEU A 76 -6.44 -0.54 2.54
C LEU A 76 -7.87 -0.15 2.91
N ASP A 77 -8.42 0.83 2.23
CA ASP A 77 -9.78 1.32 2.47
C ASP A 77 -10.83 0.23 2.24
N ALA A 78 -10.69 -0.54 1.18
CA ALA A 78 -11.63 -1.62 0.83
C ALA A 78 -11.74 -2.65 1.96
N PHE A 79 -10.64 -2.93 2.66
CA PHE A 79 -10.60 -3.90 3.75
C PHE A 79 -10.80 -3.27 5.13
N GLY A 80 -11.28 -2.03 5.20
CA GLY A 80 -11.60 -1.38 6.47
C GLY A 80 -10.40 -1.00 7.31
N ILE A 81 -9.22 -0.91 6.72
CA ILE A 81 -8.01 -0.50 7.40
C ILE A 81 -7.99 1.04 7.47
N ASN A 82 -7.67 1.58 8.64
CA ASN A 82 -7.45 3.01 8.78
C ASN A 82 -6.10 3.39 8.15
N ALA A 83 -6.14 3.85 6.92
CA ALA A 83 -4.93 4.15 6.15
C ALA A 83 -4.15 5.33 6.74
N GLN A 84 -4.82 6.34 7.31
CA GLN A 84 -4.13 7.47 7.94
C GLN A 84 -3.34 7.03 9.16
N LYS A 85 -3.92 6.18 10.00
CA LYS A 85 -3.23 5.61 11.16
C LYS A 85 -2.02 4.78 10.73
N ALA A 86 -2.18 3.95 9.69
CA ALA A 86 -1.09 3.14 9.14
C ALA A 86 0.04 4.03 8.58
N TRP A 87 -0.32 5.09 7.88
CA TRP A 87 0.64 6.07 7.39
C TRP A 87 1.42 6.72 8.52
N ASP A 88 0.72 7.17 9.57
CA ASP A 88 1.36 7.84 10.71
C ASP A 88 2.38 6.92 11.40
N GLU A 89 2.06 5.65 11.55
CA GLU A 89 2.98 4.65 12.10
C GLU A 89 4.25 4.54 11.26
N VAL A 90 4.11 4.41 9.94
CA VAL A 90 5.25 4.31 9.02
C VAL A 90 6.03 5.62 8.99
N TYR A 91 5.35 6.75 8.94
CA TYR A 91 5.97 8.07 8.94
C TYR A 91 6.84 8.27 10.18
N ASN A 92 6.28 8.02 11.36
CA ASN A 92 7.00 8.19 12.61
C ASN A 92 8.20 7.23 12.71
N ALA A 93 8.04 5.98 12.27
CA ALA A 93 9.14 5.02 12.25
C ALA A 93 10.26 5.47 11.30
N ASN A 94 9.91 6.00 10.14
CA ASN A 94 10.90 6.51 9.19
C ASN A 94 11.61 7.76 9.71
N MET A 95 10.89 8.65 10.38
CA MET A 95 11.48 9.85 10.96
C MET A 95 12.42 9.54 12.14
N ALA A 96 12.26 8.38 12.77
CA ALA A 96 13.14 7.90 13.83
C ALA A 96 14.42 7.23 13.30
N LYS A 97 14.54 7.02 12.00
CA LYS A 97 15.75 6.50 11.37
C LYS A 97 16.81 7.61 11.24
N GLU A 98 18.07 7.21 11.13
CA GLU A 98 19.19 8.12 10.92
C GLU A 98 19.59 8.13 9.45
N VAL A 99 20.11 9.26 8.98
CA VAL A 99 20.66 9.37 7.63
C VAL A 99 22.02 8.68 7.57
N GLY A 100 22.21 7.79 6.61
CA GLY A 100 23.47 7.07 6.49
C GLY A 100 23.52 6.21 5.23
N VAL A 101 24.50 5.31 5.20
CA VAL A 101 24.68 4.37 4.09
C VAL A 101 24.41 2.96 4.60
N LYS A 102 23.57 2.21 3.88
CA LYS A 102 23.31 0.79 4.17
C LYS A 102 24.44 -0.05 3.61
N ALA A 103 25.23 -0.67 4.47
CA ALA A 103 26.38 -1.47 4.06
C ALA A 103 25.99 -2.64 3.15
N GLU A 104 24.83 -3.27 3.42
CA GLU A 104 24.34 -4.42 2.66
C GLU A 104 23.75 -4.02 1.29
N ARG A 105 23.30 -2.78 1.17
CA ARG A 105 22.65 -2.30 -0.06
C ARG A 105 22.89 -0.80 -0.21
N PRO A 106 24.13 -0.39 -0.55
CA PRO A 106 24.40 1.02 -0.78
C PRO A 106 23.61 1.53 -1.99
N ASN A 107 23.19 2.80 -1.92
CA ASN A 107 22.50 3.42 -3.04
C ASN A 107 23.49 3.55 -4.22
N PRO A 108 23.16 2.99 -5.40
CA PRO A 108 24.08 3.02 -6.55
C PRO A 108 24.38 4.42 -7.07
N LEU A 109 23.56 5.41 -6.73
CA LEU A 109 23.76 6.79 -7.12
C LEU A 109 24.52 7.62 -6.06
N GLY A 110 24.98 6.98 -4.99
CA GLY A 110 25.71 7.64 -3.91
C GLY A 110 24.85 8.52 -3.01
N LEU A 111 23.53 8.40 -3.10
CA LEU A 111 22.61 9.16 -2.25
C LEU A 111 22.52 8.54 -0.84
N PRO A 112 22.35 9.37 0.21
CA PRO A 112 22.12 8.85 1.54
C PRO A 112 20.78 8.11 1.63
N ASP A 113 20.69 7.18 2.57
CA ASP A 113 19.50 6.41 2.86
C ASP A 113 19.16 6.55 4.34
N LEU A 114 18.05 5.97 4.76
CA LEU A 114 17.63 5.94 6.16
C LEU A 114 18.10 4.63 6.81
N VAL A 115 18.85 4.75 7.89
CA VAL A 115 19.47 3.63 8.60
C VAL A 115 18.81 3.48 9.97
N LYS A 116 18.50 2.24 10.35
CA LYS A 116 17.87 1.93 11.63
C LYS A 116 18.89 2.05 12.77
N PRO A 117 18.68 2.95 13.77
CA PRO A 117 19.49 2.92 14.98
C PRO A 117 19.22 1.65 15.80
N LEU A 118 20.10 1.34 16.76
CA LEU A 118 20.00 0.10 17.55
C LEU A 118 18.69 -0.05 18.32
N ASP A 119 18.13 1.05 18.79
CA ASP A 119 16.87 1.07 19.53
C ASP A 119 15.65 1.36 18.66
N TRP A 120 15.82 1.33 17.34
CA TRP A 120 14.73 1.63 16.43
C TRP A 120 13.61 0.58 16.51
N LYS A 121 12.38 1.07 16.56
CA LYS A 121 11.18 0.23 16.58
C LYS A 121 10.49 0.31 15.25
N ALA A 122 10.19 -0.87 14.68
CA ALA A 122 9.40 -0.98 13.45
C ALA A 122 7.99 -0.42 13.69
N PRO A 123 7.33 0.08 12.62
CA PRO A 123 5.93 0.48 12.72
C PRO A 123 5.07 -0.72 13.11
N SER A 124 4.03 -0.48 13.91
CA SER A 124 3.09 -1.52 14.29
C SER A 124 1.70 -1.17 13.75
N HIS A 125 1.06 -2.15 13.13
CA HIS A 125 -0.31 -2.02 12.66
C HIS A 125 -1.28 -2.83 13.51
N ASP A 126 -0.90 -3.13 14.75
CA ASP A 126 -1.71 -3.85 15.72
C ASP A 126 -3.06 -3.14 15.91
N GLY A 127 -4.14 -3.92 15.86
CA GLY A 127 -5.49 -3.37 15.96
C GLY A 127 -5.96 -2.62 14.71
N ASN A 128 -5.18 -2.63 13.63
CA ASN A 128 -5.53 -1.94 12.38
C ASN A 128 -5.35 -2.85 11.15
N HIS A 129 -5.74 -4.12 11.28
CA HIS A 129 -5.71 -5.07 10.17
C HIS A 129 -7.02 -5.13 9.40
N GLY A 130 -8.03 -4.36 9.83
CA GLY A 130 -9.33 -4.33 9.17
C GLY A 130 -9.95 -5.71 9.03
N TYR A 131 -10.36 -6.06 7.82
CA TYR A 131 -11.00 -7.35 7.53
C TYR A 131 -10.02 -8.44 7.09
N LEU A 132 -8.72 -8.15 7.00
CA LEU A 132 -7.73 -9.13 6.56
C LEU A 132 -7.77 -10.44 7.37
N PRO A 133 -7.91 -10.42 8.72
CA PRO A 133 -7.96 -11.66 9.50
C PRO A 133 -9.10 -12.61 9.13
N HIS A 134 -10.12 -12.13 8.44
CA HIS A 134 -11.25 -12.98 8.00
C HIS A 134 -10.83 -13.98 6.92
N PHE A 135 -9.75 -13.73 6.20
CA PHE A 135 -9.31 -14.61 5.10
C PHE A 135 -7.80 -14.80 5.02
N ILE A 136 -7.05 -14.09 5.82
CA ILE A 136 -5.61 -14.28 5.97
C ILE A 136 -5.36 -14.92 7.33
N GLN A 137 -4.69 -16.09 7.33
CA GLN A 137 -4.30 -16.72 8.58
C GLN A 137 -3.07 -16.02 9.12
N GLU A 138 -3.24 -15.33 10.24
CA GLU A 138 -2.12 -14.71 10.92
C GLU A 138 -1.38 -15.78 11.73
N HIS A 139 -0.08 -15.87 11.50
CA HIS A 139 0.78 -16.73 12.32
C HIS A 139 1.10 -15.99 13.62
N ILE A 140 0.75 -16.63 14.72
CA ILE A 140 1.04 -16.10 16.03
C ILE A 140 2.45 -16.51 16.47
#